data_04a347ff9ec120b1d412b3a68806aa12
#
_entry.id   04a347ff9ec120b1d412b3a68806aa12
#
_cell.length_a   1.000
_cell.length_b   1.000
_cell.length_c   1.000
_cell.angle_alpha   90.00
_cell.angle_beta   90.00
_cell.angle_gamma   90.00
#
_symmetry.space_group_name_H-M   'P 1'
#
loop_
_entity.id
_entity.type
_entity.pdbx_description
1 polymer ?
#
loop_
_entity_poly.entity_id
_entity_poly.type
_entity_poly.pdbx_seq_one_letter_code
_entity_poly.pdbx_strand_id
1 'polypeptide(L)'
;MTQDGFKDLHFKLDDQDILIRMQPMLDHQNNWTGDVNLQVIDSVANPLSDRDFSEVMLFAHMALVSIDLLRSDEEHTKKVYEIVRAETEERKEKPKVTITGRQGNVITVDFKAMKEKLNGSS
;
A
#
# COMPACT_ATOMS: atom_id res chain seq x y z
N MET A 1 -8.77 25.26 -2.40
CA MET A 1 -8.57 24.40 -2.28
C MET A 1 -8.14 23.90 -1.18
N THR A 2 -8.27 23.08 -0.74
CA THR A 2 -7.87 22.88 0.38
C THR A 2 -6.84 21.99 0.41
N GLN A 3 -5.77 22.37 0.75
CA GLN A 3 -4.72 21.56 0.82
C GLN A 3 -4.57 21.04 2.18
N ASP A 4 -5.60 21.09 2.96
CA ASP A 4 -5.55 20.73 4.37
C ASP A 4 -5.91 19.30 4.65
N GLY A 5 -6.08 18.50 3.58
CA GLY A 5 -6.51 17.11 3.73
C GLY A 5 -5.65 16.27 4.64
N PHE A 6 -4.33 16.47 4.62
CA PHE A 6 -3.44 15.67 5.46
C PHE A 6 -3.12 16.32 6.80
N LYS A 7 -3.62 17.51 7.05
CA LYS A 7 -3.37 18.15 8.33
C LYS A 7 -4.13 17.48 9.47
N ASP A 8 -5.18 16.75 9.14
CA ASP A 8 -6.01 16.11 10.15
C ASP A 8 -5.66 14.66 10.40
N LEU A 9 -4.47 14.24 9.99
CA LEU A 9 -4.05 12.87 10.27
C LEU A 9 -3.85 12.71 11.76
N HIS A 10 -4.44 11.67 12.31
CA HIS A 10 -4.39 11.42 13.74
C HIS A 10 -3.39 10.35 14.13
N PHE A 11 -2.74 9.71 13.17
CA PHE A 11 -1.71 8.74 13.51
C PHE A 11 -0.35 9.42 13.45
N LYS A 12 0.59 8.88 14.21
CA LYS A 12 1.93 9.37 14.21
C LYS A 12 2.83 8.43 13.46
N LEU A 13 3.84 8.99 12.81
CA LEU A 13 4.88 8.18 12.20
C LEU A 13 6.01 8.02 13.21
N ASP A 14 6.50 6.80 13.34
CA ASP A 14 7.64 6.51 14.20
C ASP A 14 8.89 6.42 13.36
N ASP A 15 10.05 6.58 14.00
CA ASP A 15 11.30 6.58 13.25
C ASP A 15 11.61 5.24 12.58
N GLN A 16 11.02 4.15 13.05
CA GLN A 16 11.22 2.85 12.40
C GLN A 16 10.35 2.66 11.17
N ASP A 17 9.40 3.54 10.93
CA ASP A 17 8.46 3.36 9.82
C ASP A 17 9.13 3.55 8.48
N ILE A 18 8.72 2.73 7.54
CA ILE A 18 9.11 2.88 6.15
C ILE A 18 7.83 3.04 5.36
N LEU A 19 7.77 4.11 4.59
CA LEU A 19 6.57 4.47 3.86
C LEU A 19 6.75 4.24 2.39
N ILE A 20 5.69 3.76 1.76
CA ILE A 20 5.63 3.70 0.31
C ILE A 20 4.66 4.79 -0.12
N ARG A 21 5.19 5.76 -0.87
CA ARG A 21 4.38 6.84 -1.38
C ARG A 21 3.96 6.53 -2.80
N MET A 22 2.68 6.57 -3.06
CA MET A 22 2.16 6.43 -4.40
C MET A 22 1.52 7.74 -4.79
N GLN A 23 2.04 8.37 -5.81
CA GLN A 23 1.51 9.64 -6.28
C GLN A 23 0.99 9.48 -7.70
N PRO A 24 -0.32 9.52 -7.90
CA PRO A 24 -0.86 9.50 -9.26
C PRO A 24 -0.39 10.74 -10.01
N MET A 25 0.02 10.55 -11.25
CA MET A 25 0.44 11.66 -12.08
C MET A 25 -0.79 12.23 -12.78
N LEU A 26 -1.02 13.50 -12.59
CA LEU A 26 -2.21 14.15 -13.14
C LEU A 26 -1.84 15.04 -14.32
N ASP A 27 -2.77 15.19 -15.25
CA ASP A 27 -2.57 16.14 -16.34
C ASP A 27 -3.00 17.53 -15.85
N HIS A 28 -2.93 18.52 -16.72
CA HIS A 28 -3.22 19.90 -16.30
C HIS A 28 -4.71 20.14 -16.05
N GLN A 29 -5.56 19.15 -16.30
CA GLN A 29 -6.98 19.24 -15.97
C GLN A 29 -7.31 18.42 -14.74
N ASN A 30 -6.27 17.93 -14.05
CA ASN A 30 -6.40 17.11 -12.84
C ASN A 30 -7.01 15.74 -13.09
N ASN A 31 -6.89 15.26 -14.31
CA ASN A 31 -7.28 13.88 -14.60
C ASN A 31 -6.06 12.97 -14.47
N TRP A 32 -6.28 11.77 -14.01
CA TRP A 32 -5.17 10.84 -13.86
C TRP A 32 -4.68 10.40 -15.23
N THR A 33 -3.37 10.46 -15.41
CA THR A 33 -2.75 10.05 -16.68
C THR A 33 -2.59 8.54 -16.81
N GLY A 34 -2.81 7.80 -15.74
CA GLY A 34 -2.54 6.36 -15.71
C GLY A 34 -1.18 6.02 -15.16
N ASP A 35 -0.35 7.01 -14.89
CA ASP A 35 0.98 6.79 -14.33
C ASP A 35 1.01 7.13 -12.85
N VAL A 36 1.89 6.45 -12.14
CA VAL A 36 2.11 6.74 -10.72
C VAL A 36 3.59 6.91 -10.48
N ASN A 37 3.90 7.79 -9.55
CA ASN A 37 5.26 7.97 -9.06
C ASN A 37 5.36 7.25 -7.73
N LEU A 38 6.32 6.35 -7.60
CA LEU A 38 6.46 5.52 -6.41
C LEU A 38 7.78 5.83 -5.72
N GLN A 39 7.73 5.97 -4.41
CA GLN A 39 8.91 6.26 -3.61
C GLN A 39 8.87 5.48 -2.32
N VAL A 40 10.06 5.08 -1.84
CA VAL A 40 10.22 4.54 -0.50
C VAL A 40 10.82 5.65 0.34
N ILE A 41 10.19 5.94 1.47
CA ILE A 41 10.61 7.02 2.35
C ILE A 41 10.91 6.45 3.72
N ASP A 42 12.05 6.81 4.28
CA ASP A 42 12.43 6.37 5.61
C ASP A 42 12.96 7.55 6.41
N SER A 43 13.07 7.35 7.72
CA SER A 43 13.61 8.37 8.61
C SER A 43 15.11 8.20 8.72
N VAL A 44 15.84 9.33 8.75
CA VAL A 44 17.29 9.28 8.99
C VAL A 44 17.60 8.77 10.40
N ALA A 45 16.60 8.78 11.28
CA ALA A 45 16.77 8.32 12.65
C ALA A 45 16.23 6.90 12.85
N ASN A 46 16.08 6.14 11.76
CA ASN A 46 15.55 4.80 11.84
C ASN A 46 16.42 3.94 12.77
N PRO A 47 15.82 3.32 13.80
CA PRO A 47 16.59 2.58 14.81
C PRO A 47 16.95 1.16 14.42
N LEU A 48 16.53 0.70 13.25
CA LEU A 48 16.84 -0.68 12.86
C LEU A 48 18.34 -0.86 12.64
N SER A 49 18.82 -2.06 12.93
CA SER A 49 20.20 -2.40 12.60
C SER A 49 20.38 -2.33 11.08
N ASP A 50 21.62 -2.19 10.64
CA ASP A 50 21.91 -2.14 9.21
C ASP A 50 21.36 -3.36 8.48
N ARG A 51 21.47 -4.52 9.11
CA ARG A 51 20.99 -5.76 8.50
C ARG A 51 19.47 -5.74 8.38
N ASP A 52 18.78 -5.43 9.47
CA ASP A 52 17.32 -5.42 9.44
C ASP A 52 16.79 -4.33 8.53
N PHE A 53 17.42 -3.16 8.55
CA PHE A 53 17.02 -2.08 7.67
C PHE A 53 17.14 -2.50 6.21
N SER A 54 18.24 -3.17 5.85
CA SER A 54 18.42 -3.64 4.48
C SER A 54 17.37 -4.66 4.07
N GLU A 55 17.00 -5.54 4.99
CA GLU A 55 15.98 -6.53 4.69
C GLU A 55 14.60 -5.89 4.48
N VAL A 56 14.25 -4.94 5.34
CA VAL A 56 12.97 -4.25 5.21
C VAL A 56 12.95 -3.41 3.93
N MET A 57 14.06 -2.75 3.61
CA MET A 57 14.13 -1.97 2.38
C MET A 57 14.03 -2.84 1.13
N LEU A 58 14.63 -4.03 1.19
CA LEU A 58 14.47 -4.97 0.07
C LEU A 58 13.00 -5.34 -0.09
N PHE A 59 12.32 -5.62 1.01
CA PHE A 59 10.90 -5.95 0.95
C PHE A 59 10.09 -4.79 0.35
N ALA A 60 10.41 -3.56 0.77
CA ALA A 60 9.72 -2.39 0.24
C ALA A 60 9.93 -2.24 -1.26
N HIS A 61 11.17 -2.46 -1.72
CA HIS A 61 11.45 -2.38 -3.15
C HIS A 61 10.75 -3.48 -3.93
N MET A 62 10.66 -4.67 -3.35
CA MET A 62 9.90 -5.74 -3.98
C MET A 62 8.43 -5.36 -4.13
N ALA A 63 7.88 -4.67 -3.13
CA ALA A 63 6.52 -4.19 -3.23
C ALA A 63 6.37 -3.19 -4.38
N LEU A 64 7.33 -2.28 -4.54
CA LEU A 64 7.29 -1.32 -5.64
C LEU A 64 7.34 -2.01 -6.99
N VAL A 65 8.21 -3.01 -7.13
CA VAL A 65 8.29 -3.76 -8.39
C VAL A 65 6.99 -4.49 -8.65
N SER A 66 6.36 -5.01 -7.60
CA SER A 66 5.07 -5.70 -7.76
C SER A 66 4.00 -4.74 -8.30
N ILE A 67 4.04 -3.48 -7.87
CA ILE A 67 3.11 -2.48 -8.40
C ILE A 67 3.37 -2.25 -9.88
N ASP A 68 4.65 -2.18 -10.28
CA ASP A 68 4.98 -2.03 -11.70
C ASP A 68 4.49 -3.21 -12.52
N LEU A 69 4.57 -4.42 -11.96
CA LEU A 69 4.11 -5.61 -12.66
C LEU A 69 2.61 -5.55 -12.93
N LEU A 70 1.86 -4.87 -12.08
CA LEU A 70 0.43 -4.72 -12.30
C LEU A 70 0.14 -3.90 -13.55
N ARG A 71 1.13 -3.18 -14.07
CA ARG A 71 0.94 -2.35 -15.25
C ARG A 71 1.49 -3.00 -16.52
N SER A 72 2.39 -3.96 -16.36
CA SER A 72 3.08 -4.52 -17.51
C SER A 72 2.85 -6.00 -17.73
N ASP A 73 2.35 -6.73 -16.76
CA ASP A 73 2.16 -8.17 -16.87
C ASP A 73 0.67 -8.49 -16.69
N GLU A 74 -0.01 -8.73 -17.79
CA GLU A 74 -1.45 -8.95 -17.76
C GLU A 74 -1.87 -10.17 -16.96
N GLU A 75 -1.10 -11.25 -17.03
CA GLU A 75 -1.46 -12.46 -16.29
C GLU A 75 -1.33 -12.23 -14.79
N HIS A 76 -0.26 -11.56 -14.40
CA HIS A 76 -0.06 -11.22 -13.00
C HIS A 76 -1.18 -10.32 -12.49
N THR A 77 -1.50 -9.30 -13.28
CA THR A 77 -2.56 -8.36 -12.92
C THR A 77 -3.89 -9.05 -12.76
N LYS A 78 -4.18 -9.98 -13.67
CA LYS A 78 -5.43 -10.72 -13.59
C LYS A 78 -5.53 -11.53 -12.31
N LYS A 79 -4.44 -12.21 -11.95
CA LYS A 79 -4.42 -13.00 -10.72
C LYS A 79 -4.62 -12.13 -9.49
N VAL A 80 -3.92 -11.00 -9.43
CA VAL A 80 -4.05 -10.10 -8.29
C VAL A 80 -5.46 -9.55 -8.23
N TYR A 81 -6.00 -9.15 -9.38
CA TYR A 81 -7.35 -8.61 -9.42
C TYR A 81 -8.37 -9.61 -8.90
N GLU A 82 -8.21 -10.88 -9.28
CA GLU A 82 -9.14 -11.92 -8.84
C GLU A 82 -9.08 -12.12 -7.33
N ILE A 83 -7.87 -12.03 -6.76
CA ILE A 83 -7.72 -12.15 -5.32
C ILE A 83 -8.40 -10.98 -4.62
N VAL A 84 -8.16 -9.77 -5.09
CA VAL A 84 -8.75 -8.57 -4.49
C VAL A 84 -10.26 -8.62 -4.62
N ARG A 85 -10.76 -9.05 -5.77
CA ARG A 85 -12.20 -9.13 -5.97
C ARG A 85 -12.84 -10.14 -5.03
N ALA A 86 -12.21 -11.29 -4.85
CA ALA A 86 -12.72 -12.29 -3.93
C ALA A 86 -12.76 -11.74 -2.50
N GLU A 87 -11.72 -11.04 -2.09
CA GLU A 87 -11.69 -10.41 -0.78
C GLU A 87 -12.82 -9.40 -0.62
N THR A 88 -13.06 -8.62 -1.66
CA THR A 88 -14.11 -7.61 -1.62
C THR A 88 -15.48 -8.23 -1.50
N GLU A 89 -15.74 -9.32 -2.22
CA GLU A 89 -17.03 -9.99 -2.15
C GLU A 89 -17.23 -10.65 -0.80
N GLU A 90 -16.20 -11.26 -0.26
CA GLU A 90 -16.29 -11.85 1.07
C GLU A 90 -16.55 -10.79 2.11
N ARG A 91 -16.04 -9.58 1.89
CA ARG A 91 -16.19 -8.50 2.84
C ARG A 91 -17.64 -8.04 2.98
N LYS A 92 -18.46 -8.30 1.98
CA LYS A 92 -19.87 -7.92 2.05
C LYS A 92 -20.61 -8.75 3.07
N GLU A 93 -20.15 -9.97 3.27
CA GLU A 93 -20.78 -10.85 4.24
C GLU A 93 -19.94 -10.96 5.50
N LYS A 94 -18.65 -11.14 5.33
CA LYS A 94 -17.76 -11.38 6.44
C LYS A 94 -16.39 -10.88 6.06
N PRO A 95 -16.00 -9.71 6.52
CA PRO A 95 -14.74 -9.11 6.10
C PRO A 95 -13.55 -10.02 6.37
N LYS A 96 -12.70 -10.19 5.37
CA LYS A 96 -11.47 -10.95 5.50
C LYS A 96 -10.29 -10.01 5.73
N VAL A 97 -10.35 -8.83 5.16
CA VAL A 97 -9.36 -7.80 5.40
C VAL A 97 -9.98 -6.82 6.37
N THR A 98 -9.34 -6.64 7.50
CA THR A 98 -9.87 -5.80 8.55
C THR A 98 -9.33 -4.39 8.41
N ILE A 99 -10.23 -3.43 8.31
CA ILE A 99 -9.85 -2.03 8.35
C ILE A 99 -9.78 -1.64 9.80
N THR A 100 -8.58 -1.34 10.29
CA THR A 100 -8.37 -1.06 11.70
C THR A 100 -8.47 0.42 12.02
N GLY A 101 -8.53 1.27 11.00
CA GLY A 101 -8.69 2.70 11.24
C GLY A 101 -8.90 3.44 9.94
N ARG A 102 -9.50 4.61 10.04
CA ARG A 102 -9.71 5.46 8.89
C ARG A 102 -9.69 6.91 9.32
N GLN A 103 -8.84 7.68 8.66
CA GLN A 103 -8.73 9.11 8.91
C GLN A 103 -8.77 9.80 7.56
N GLY A 104 -9.89 10.42 7.23
CA GLY A 104 -10.04 11.05 5.93
C GLY A 104 -9.86 10.02 4.82
N ASN A 105 -8.82 10.18 4.03
CA ASN A 105 -8.54 9.27 2.93
C ASN A 105 -7.53 8.19 3.29
N VAL A 106 -7.13 8.11 4.55
CA VAL A 106 -6.15 7.13 5.00
C VAL A 106 -6.88 5.96 5.63
N ILE A 107 -6.57 4.77 5.17
CA ILE A 107 -7.19 3.55 5.68
C ILE A 107 -6.08 2.64 6.19
N THR A 108 -6.23 2.19 7.42
CA THR A 108 -5.31 1.25 8.03
C THR A 108 -5.90 -0.15 7.86
N VAL A 109 -5.11 -1.06 7.33
CA VAL A 109 -5.58 -2.39 7.00
C VAL A 109 -4.72 -3.43 7.70
N ASP A 110 -5.37 -4.51 8.14
CA ASP A 110 -4.66 -5.62 8.76
C ASP A 110 -4.11 -6.53 7.67
N PHE A 111 -2.86 -6.28 7.29
CA PHE A 111 -2.21 -7.06 6.24
C PHE A 111 -1.91 -8.49 6.68
N LYS A 112 -1.87 -8.74 7.96
CA LYS A 112 -1.66 -10.10 8.45
C LYS A 112 -2.83 -10.99 8.05
N ALA A 113 -4.04 -10.48 8.20
CA ALA A 113 -5.23 -11.23 7.80
C ALA A 113 -5.21 -11.49 6.30
N MET A 114 -4.82 -10.48 5.52
CA MET A 114 -4.73 -10.64 4.07
C MET A 114 -3.69 -11.68 3.69
N LYS A 115 -2.53 -11.66 4.35
CA LYS A 115 -1.48 -12.62 4.08
C LYS A 115 -1.94 -14.05 4.37
N GLU A 116 -2.65 -14.24 5.45
CA GLU A 116 -3.17 -15.56 5.77
C GLU A 116 -4.14 -16.05 4.70
N LYS A 117 -4.97 -15.15 4.20
CA LYS A 117 -5.90 -15.49 3.12
C LYS A 117 -5.14 -15.94 1.89
N LEU A 118 -4.10 -15.24 1.51
CA LEU A 118 -3.34 -15.59 0.32
C LEU A 118 -2.62 -16.93 0.46
N ASN A 119 -2.09 -17.20 1.66
CA ASN A 119 -1.35 -18.43 1.88
C ASN A 119 -2.25 -19.63 2.11
N GLY A 120 -3.46 -19.41 2.59
CA GLY A 120 -4.36 -20.50 2.91
C GLY A 120 -5.36 -20.84 1.84
N SER A 121 -5.21 -20.24 0.67
CA SER A 121 -6.21 -20.44 -0.37
C SER A 121 -5.88 -21.62 -1.24
N SER A 122 -5.40 -22.62 -0.75
CA SER A 122 -5.13 -23.82 -1.54
C SER A 122 -6.42 -24.51 -1.94
#